data_930d426d83b7e26713999c78ead7ccb2
#
_entry.id   930d426d83b7e26713999c78ead7ccb2
#
_cell.length_a   1.000
_cell.length_b   1.000
_cell.length_c   1.000
_cell.angle_alpha   90.00
_cell.angle_beta   90.00
_cell.angle_gamma   90.00
#
_symmetry.space_group_name_H-M   'P 1'
#
loop_
_entity.id
_entity.type
_entity.pdbx_description
1 polymer ?
#
loop_
_entity_poly.entity_id
_entity_poly.type
_entity_poly.pdbx_seq_one_letter_code
_entity_poly.pdbx_strand_id
1 'polypeptide(L)'
;LSINVTEKQTASNGSSLTYSPECLAVGVGCERNVTAEEVFDLVKTTLSKHTLCLDSVAIIVSIDLKMDEKALQQLSLTLKKPLRFFNAATLELETPRLLNPSNIVFNEVGCHGVAEAAALAAAGPDGELIVPKEKSKRATCAIAKAPNILLPEKIGLERGKLFIIGTGP
;
A
#
# COMPACT_ATOMS: atom_id res chain seq x y z
N LEU A 1 -12.45 10.30 -30.97
CA LEU A 1 -12.23 9.43 -29.82
C LEU A 1 -10.87 9.77 -29.19
N SER A 2 -10.86 10.28 -27.95
CA SER A 2 -9.62 10.53 -27.21
C SER A 2 -9.40 9.43 -26.18
N ILE A 3 -8.14 9.06 -25.94
CA ILE A 3 -7.75 8.13 -24.88
C ILE A 3 -7.02 8.94 -23.81
N ASN A 4 -7.56 8.94 -22.60
CA ASN A 4 -6.93 9.54 -21.43
C ASN A 4 -6.21 8.45 -20.62
N VAL A 5 -4.95 8.67 -20.32
CA VAL A 5 -4.15 7.80 -19.45
C VAL A 5 -3.92 8.57 -18.16
N THR A 6 -4.52 8.10 -17.05
CA THR A 6 -4.43 8.80 -15.76
C THR A 6 -4.74 7.89 -14.58
N GLU A 7 -4.03 8.11 -13.48
CA GLU A 7 -4.34 7.53 -12.17
C GLU A 7 -5.44 8.29 -11.42
N LYS A 8 -5.91 9.39 -11.99
CA LYS A 8 -6.96 10.22 -11.39
C LYS A 8 -8.36 9.73 -11.76
N GLN A 9 -9.30 9.96 -10.87
CA GLN A 9 -10.71 9.81 -11.20
C GLN A 9 -11.09 10.85 -12.26
N THR A 10 -11.71 10.40 -13.34
CA THR A 10 -12.20 11.27 -14.39
C THR A 10 -13.70 11.09 -14.55
N ALA A 11 -14.41 12.20 -14.81
CA ALA A 11 -15.81 12.11 -15.23
C ALA A 11 -15.87 11.50 -16.63
N SER A 12 -16.69 10.46 -16.81
CA SER A 12 -16.92 9.88 -18.13
C SER A 12 -17.82 10.84 -18.94
N ASN A 13 -17.24 11.45 -19.94
CA ASN A 13 -18.02 12.04 -21.04
C ASN A 13 -17.96 11.05 -22.22
N GLY A 14 -19.08 10.73 -22.83
CA GLY A 14 -19.23 9.62 -23.79
C GLY A 14 -18.34 9.64 -25.05
N SER A 15 -17.32 10.49 -25.12
CA SER A 15 -16.38 10.62 -26.24
C SER A 15 -14.92 10.30 -25.90
N SER A 16 -14.61 9.96 -24.65
CA SER A 16 -13.25 9.61 -24.23
C SER A 16 -13.19 8.25 -23.50
N LEU A 17 -12.16 7.47 -23.81
CA LEU A 17 -11.80 6.28 -23.06
C LEU A 17 -10.76 6.67 -22.02
N THR A 18 -10.94 6.25 -20.78
CA THR A 18 -9.95 6.45 -19.72
C THR A 18 -9.25 5.12 -19.46
N TYR A 19 -7.93 5.13 -19.55
CA TYR A 19 -7.06 4.03 -19.12
C TYR A 19 -6.39 4.42 -17.81
N SER A 20 -6.55 3.59 -16.80
CA SER A 20 -5.97 3.79 -15.46
C SER A 20 -4.81 2.81 -15.28
N PRO A 21 -3.56 3.26 -15.47
CA PRO A 21 -2.40 2.38 -15.30
C PRO A 21 -2.26 1.95 -13.84
N GLU A 22 -1.96 0.68 -13.61
CA GLU A 22 -1.74 0.13 -12.27
C GLU A 22 -0.34 0.50 -11.75
N CYS A 23 -0.20 1.76 -11.33
CA CYS A 23 1.07 2.35 -10.89
C CYS A 23 1.06 2.84 -9.43
N LEU A 24 -0.04 2.67 -8.70
CA LEU A 24 -0.16 3.12 -7.32
C LEU A 24 0.06 1.98 -6.35
N ALA A 25 0.88 2.25 -5.33
CA ALA A 25 1.09 1.37 -4.18
C ALA A 25 0.46 2.01 -2.94
N VAL A 26 -0.45 1.30 -2.30
CA VAL A 26 -1.13 1.74 -1.07
C VAL A 26 -0.45 1.06 0.12
N GLY A 27 0.30 1.84 0.89
CA GLY A 27 0.91 1.39 2.14
C GLY A 27 -0.04 1.56 3.31
N VAL A 28 -0.19 0.52 4.11
CA VAL A 28 -1.09 0.52 5.27
C VAL A 28 -0.34 0.08 6.52
N GLY A 29 -0.43 0.88 7.57
CA GLY A 29 -0.04 0.51 8.92
C GLY A 29 -1.27 0.46 9.81
N CYS A 30 -1.30 -0.42 10.79
CA CYS A 30 -2.42 -0.52 11.71
C CYS A 30 -2.02 -1.10 13.06
N GLU A 31 -2.81 -0.79 14.08
CA GLU A 31 -2.73 -1.46 15.36
C GLU A 31 -3.30 -2.88 15.26
N ARG A 32 -2.91 -3.75 16.20
CA ARG A 32 -3.47 -5.09 16.31
C ARG A 32 -4.98 -5.03 16.57
N ASN A 33 -5.70 -5.94 15.93
CA ASN A 33 -7.15 -6.08 16.07
C ASN A 33 -7.95 -4.83 15.65
N VAL A 34 -7.38 -3.99 14.77
CA VAL A 34 -8.14 -2.93 14.12
C VAL A 34 -9.29 -3.54 13.31
N THR A 35 -10.42 -2.83 13.23
CA THR A 35 -11.54 -3.32 12.43
C THR A 35 -11.25 -3.21 10.93
N ALA A 36 -11.73 -4.16 10.15
CA ALA A 36 -11.63 -4.13 8.69
C ALA A 36 -12.30 -2.88 8.11
N GLU A 37 -13.44 -2.48 8.69
CA GLU A 37 -14.18 -1.28 8.30
C GLU A 37 -13.34 0.00 8.43
N GLU A 38 -12.62 0.15 9.54
CA GLU A 38 -11.77 1.33 9.76
C GLU A 38 -10.68 1.44 8.71
N VAL A 39 -9.99 0.33 8.41
CA VAL A 39 -8.92 0.30 7.41
C VAL A 39 -9.47 0.57 6.01
N PHE A 40 -10.58 -0.07 5.67
CA PHE A 40 -11.27 0.14 4.39
C PHE A 40 -11.70 1.60 4.20
N ASP A 41 -12.35 2.19 5.20
CA ASP A 41 -12.81 3.57 5.15
C ASP A 41 -11.65 4.55 5.02
N LEU A 42 -10.54 4.31 5.73
CA LEU A 42 -9.34 5.14 5.61
C LEU A 42 -8.77 5.10 4.21
N VAL A 43 -8.59 3.93 3.63
CA VAL A 43 -8.05 3.79 2.26
C VAL A 43 -8.97 4.44 1.24
N LYS A 44 -10.27 4.15 1.32
CA LYS A 44 -11.28 4.70 0.42
C LYS A 44 -11.35 6.22 0.50
N THR A 45 -11.38 6.77 1.71
CA THR A 45 -11.39 8.21 1.95
C THR A 45 -10.12 8.87 1.43
N THR A 46 -8.96 8.26 1.65
CA THR A 46 -7.68 8.76 1.16
C THR A 46 -7.66 8.82 -0.36
N LEU A 47 -8.09 7.78 -1.05
CA LEU A 47 -8.20 7.78 -2.52
C LEU A 47 -9.13 8.89 -3.01
N SER A 48 -10.30 9.01 -2.42
CA SER A 48 -11.31 10.03 -2.81
C SER A 48 -10.81 11.45 -2.58
N LYS A 49 -10.21 11.71 -1.41
CA LYS A 49 -9.66 13.02 -1.04
C LYS A 49 -8.61 13.52 -2.02
N HIS A 50 -7.79 12.63 -2.54
CA HIS A 50 -6.74 12.93 -3.51
C HIS A 50 -7.13 12.69 -4.95
N THR A 51 -8.40 12.41 -5.21
CA THR A 51 -8.96 12.16 -6.55
C THR A 51 -8.26 11.03 -7.31
N LEU A 52 -7.83 10.00 -6.59
CA LEU A 52 -7.14 8.85 -7.16
C LEU A 52 -8.13 7.73 -7.52
N CYS A 53 -7.87 7.06 -8.64
CA CYS A 53 -8.70 5.97 -9.12
C CYS A 53 -8.29 4.64 -8.47
N LEU A 54 -9.26 3.90 -7.94
CA LEU A 54 -8.99 2.56 -7.40
C LEU A 54 -8.42 1.61 -8.46
N ASP A 55 -8.83 1.75 -9.72
CA ASP A 55 -8.32 0.92 -10.81
C ASP A 55 -6.81 1.10 -11.05
N SER A 56 -6.24 2.23 -10.64
CA SER A 56 -4.79 2.47 -10.69
C SER A 56 -4.01 1.90 -9.52
N VAL A 57 -4.69 1.41 -8.47
CA VAL A 57 -4.04 0.72 -7.36
C VAL A 57 -3.60 -0.66 -7.84
N ALA A 58 -2.29 -0.89 -7.87
CA ALA A 58 -1.71 -2.16 -8.24
C ALA A 58 -1.61 -3.12 -7.05
N ILE A 59 -1.37 -2.57 -5.86
CA ILE A 59 -0.94 -3.37 -4.71
C ILE A 59 -1.26 -2.66 -3.40
N ILE A 60 -1.57 -3.46 -2.39
CA ILE A 60 -1.64 -3.04 -0.98
C ILE A 60 -0.43 -3.65 -0.28
N VAL A 61 0.31 -2.85 0.47
CA VAL A 61 1.54 -3.27 1.13
C VAL A 61 1.58 -2.87 2.60
N SER A 62 2.21 -3.72 3.41
CA SER A 62 2.37 -3.50 4.84
C SER A 62 3.65 -4.17 5.35
N ILE A 63 3.85 -4.15 6.66
CA ILE A 63 4.95 -4.84 7.31
C ILE A 63 4.59 -6.31 7.57
N ASP A 64 5.57 -7.20 7.48
CA ASP A 64 5.41 -8.64 7.66
C ASP A 64 4.88 -9.05 9.05
N LEU A 65 5.15 -8.23 10.07
CA LEU A 65 4.58 -8.42 11.41
C LEU A 65 3.05 -8.39 11.44
N LYS A 66 2.41 -7.91 10.36
CA LYS A 66 0.95 -7.82 10.21
C LYS A 66 0.38 -8.83 9.20
N MET A 67 1.15 -9.86 8.83
CA MET A 67 0.68 -10.88 7.88
C MET A 67 -0.60 -11.60 8.33
N ASP A 68 -0.77 -11.77 9.62
CA ASP A 68 -1.93 -12.41 10.24
C ASP A 68 -3.08 -11.46 10.58
N GLU A 69 -2.93 -10.17 10.26
CA GLU A 69 -3.96 -9.16 10.57
C GLU A 69 -5.16 -9.30 9.63
N LYS A 70 -6.31 -9.69 10.19
CA LYS A 70 -7.53 -9.95 9.44
C LYS A 70 -8.05 -8.72 8.68
N ALA A 71 -7.86 -7.53 9.25
CA ALA A 71 -8.30 -6.28 8.62
C ALA A 71 -7.60 -6.05 7.28
N LEU A 72 -6.30 -6.34 7.18
CA LEU A 72 -5.54 -6.23 5.93
C LEU A 72 -5.97 -7.26 4.90
N GLN A 73 -6.24 -8.49 5.35
CA GLN A 73 -6.73 -9.56 4.48
C GLN A 73 -8.10 -9.21 3.90
N GLN A 74 -8.98 -8.71 4.74
CA GLN A 74 -10.33 -8.30 4.33
C GLN A 74 -10.27 -7.09 3.38
N LEU A 75 -9.37 -6.14 3.62
CA LEU A 75 -9.13 -5.02 2.71
C LEU A 75 -8.74 -5.51 1.31
N SER A 76 -7.78 -6.44 1.24
CA SER A 76 -7.34 -7.03 -0.03
C SER A 76 -8.47 -7.71 -0.78
N LEU A 77 -9.29 -8.50 -0.08
CA LEU A 77 -10.43 -9.19 -0.67
C LEU A 77 -11.50 -8.20 -1.16
N THR A 78 -11.82 -7.20 -0.36
CA THR A 78 -12.87 -6.22 -0.66
C THR A 78 -12.49 -5.34 -1.86
N LEU A 79 -11.24 -4.88 -1.91
CA LEU A 79 -10.74 -4.06 -3.01
C LEU A 79 -10.32 -4.89 -4.22
N LYS A 80 -10.20 -6.21 -4.08
CA LYS A 80 -9.68 -7.13 -5.12
C LYS A 80 -8.28 -6.72 -5.60
N LYS A 81 -7.42 -6.36 -4.64
CA LYS A 81 -6.03 -5.98 -4.91
C LYS A 81 -5.08 -6.88 -4.13
N PRO A 82 -3.91 -7.24 -4.71
CA PRO A 82 -2.92 -8.07 -4.02
C PRO A 82 -2.41 -7.42 -2.74
N LEU A 83 -2.18 -8.22 -1.72
CA LEU A 83 -1.59 -7.81 -0.45
C LEU A 83 -0.20 -8.42 -0.33
N ARG A 84 0.82 -7.58 -0.17
CA ARG A 84 2.21 -7.99 -0.06
C ARG A 84 2.85 -7.35 1.17
N PHE A 85 3.95 -7.94 1.63
CA PHE A 85 4.60 -7.54 2.87
C PHE A 85 6.09 -7.32 2.69
N PHE A 86 6.65 -6.41 3.49
CA PHE A 86 8.08 -6.19 3.62
C PHE A 86 8.51 -6.41 5.06
N ASN A 87 9.76 -6.82 5.27
CA ASN A 87 10.33 -6.86 6.60
C ASN A 87 10.76 -5.46 7.07
N ALA A 88 10.96 -5.31 8.38
CA ALA A 88 11.32 -4.03 8.97
C ALA A 88 12.64 -3.47 8.40
N ALA A 89 13.63 -4.32 8.15
CA ALA A 89 14.92 -3.89 7.59
C ALA A 89 14.77 -3.28 6.20
N THR A 90 13.94 -3.86 5.34
CA THR A 90 13.62 -3.32 4.02
C THR A 90 12.91 -1.98 4.11
N LEU A 91 11.94 -1.85 5.01
CA LEU A 91 11.21 -0.61 5.23
C LEU A 91 12.11 0.49 5.80
N GLU A 92 13.05 0.14 6.67
CA GLU A 92 13.98 1.10 7.26
C GLU A 92 14.90 1.75 6.21
N LEU A 93 15.21 1.06 5.12
CA LEU A 93 15.97 1.64 4.00
C LEU A 93 15.25 2.82 3.35
N GLU A 94 13.94 2.93 3.50
CA GLU A 94 13.14 4.03 2.96
C GLU A 94 13.10 5.27 3.86
N THR A 95 13.67 5.21 5.04
CA THR A 95 13.63 6.30 6.03
C THR A 95 14.06 7.66 5.46
N PRO A 96 15.12 7.79 4.62
CA PRO A 96 15.48 9.07 4.02
C PRO A 96 14.40 9.70 3.14
N ARG A 97 13.47 8.92 2.65
CA ARG A 97 12.37 9.38 1.77
C ARG A 97 11.05 9.62 2.51
N LEU A 98 10.99 9.28 3.80
CA LEU A 98 9.76 9.46 4.60
C LEU A 98 9.51 10.95 4.88
N LEU A 99 8.26 11.36 4.77
CA LEU A 99 7.82 12.71 5.14
C LEU A 99 7.40 12.78 6.61
N ASN A 100 6.99 11.66 7.19
CA ASN A 100 6.51 11.57 8.58
C ASN A 100 7.19 10.43 9.36
N PRO A 101 8.51 10.45 9.52
CA PRO A 101 9.21 9.42 10.30
C PRO A 101 8.80 9.51 11.78
N SER A 102 8.79 8.36 12.47
CA SER A 102 8.37 8.25 13.86
C SER A 102 9.30 7.34 14.66
N ASN A 103 9.91 7.89 15.70
CA ASN A 103 10.72 7.11 16.65
C ASN A 103 9.87 6.13 17.47
N ILE A 104 8.60 6.45 17.70
CA ILE A 104 7.67 5.56 18.40
C ILE A 104 7.45 4.30 17.57
N VAL A 105 7.20 4.46 16.28
CA VAL A 105 7.05 3.31 15.36
C VAL A 105 8.34 2.52 15.26
N PHE A 106 9.49 3.18 15.21
CA PHE A 106 10.78 2.48 15.21
C PHE A 106 10.98 1.59 16.44
N ASN A 107 10.62 2.10 17.62
CA ASN A 107 10.72 1.32 18.86
C ASN A 107 9.77 0.13 18.89
N GLU A 108 8.64 0.21 18.20
CA GLU A 108 7.64 -0.87 18.16
C GLU A 108 7.96 -1.94 17.10
N VAL A 109 8.38 -1.54 15.90
CA VAL A 109 8.45 -2.45 14.76
C VAL A 109 9.81 -2.46 14.03
N GLY A 110 10.74 -1.59 14.40
CA GLY A 110 12.08 -1.57 13.83
C GLY A 110 12.24 -0.79 12.53
N CYS A 111 11.24 0.02 12.17
CA CYS A 111 11.34 1.00 11.08
C CYS A 111 10.64 2.29 11.46
N HIS A 112 11.05 3.42 10.86
CA HIS A 112 10.53 4.74 11.21
C HIS A 112 9.15 5.07 10.62
N GLY A 113 8.56 4.19 9.85
CA GLY A 113 7.21 4.35 9.33
C GLY A 113 6.79 3.15 8.49
N VAL A 114 5.60 2.65 8.71
CA VAL A 114 5.10 1.47 7.96
C VAL A 114 4.41 1.90 6.68
N ALA A 115 3.41 2.78 6.76
CA ALA A 115 2.59 3.12 5.60
C ALA A 115 3.41 3.78 4.48
N GLU A 116 4.14 4.84 4.79
CA GLU A 116 4.96 5.56 3.80
C GLU A 116 6.09 4.67 3.26
N ALA A 117 6.80 3.96 4.16
CA ALA A 117 7.92 3.11 3.76
C ALA A 117 7.47 1.94 2.88
N ALA A 118 6.36 1.29 3.22
CA ALA A 118 5.83 0.19 2.41
C ALA A 118 5.40 0.68 1.02
N ALA A 119 4.70 1.81 0.95
CA ALA A 119 4.31 2.40 -0.33
C ALA A 119 5.53 2.74 -1.20
N LEU A 120 6.55 3.37 -0.63
CA LEU A 120 7.79 3.72 -1.33
C LEU A 120 8.60 2.49 -1.74
N ALA A 121 8.73 1.50 -0.87
CA ALA A 121 9.42 0.24 -1.19
C ALA A 121 8.75 -0.49 -2.37
N ALA A 122 7.43 -0.50 -2.40
CA ALA A 122 6.68 -1.11 -3.51
C ALA A 122 6.81 -0.31 -4.81
N ALA A 123 6.78 1.03 -4.74
CA ALA A 123 6.92 1.89 -5.91
C ALA A 123 8.34 1.90 -6.49
N GLY A 124 9.33 1.49 -5.72
CA GLY A 124 10.72 1.41 -6.15
C GLY A 124 11.50 2.72 -5.97
N PRO A 125 12.80 2.71 -6.33
CA PRO A 125 13.69 3.85 -6.08
C PRO A 125 13.29 5.12 -6.84
N ASP A 126 12.65 4.98 -7.99
CA ASP A 126 12.15 6.10 -8.80
C ASP A 126 10.68 6.45 -8.51
N GLY A 127 10.08 5.77 -7.54
CA GLY A 127 8.73 6.05 -7.09
C GLY A 127 8.65 7.34 -6.26
N GLU A 128 7.47 7.94 -6.23
CA GLU A 128 7.19 9.18 -5.52
C GLU A 128 6.06 8.99 -4.52
N LEU A 129 6.24 9.50 -3.30
CA LEU A 129 5.19 9.53 -2.29
C LEU A 129 4.21 10.67 -2.64
N ILE A 130 3.10 10.34 -3.29
CA ILE A 130 2.09 11.34 -3.71
C ILE A 130 1.06 11.64 -2.63
N VAL A 131 0.83 10.72 -1.70
CA VAL A 131 -0.02 10.93 -0.53
C VAL A 131 0.77 10.58 0.72
N PRO A 132 1.22 11.59 1.48
CA PRO A 132 1.84 11.36 2.77
C PRO A 132 0.87 10.68 3.75
N LYS A 133 1.41 10.17 4.84
CA LYS A 133 0.66 9.43 5.85
C LYS A 133 -0.62 10.15 6.29
N GLU A 134 -1.75 9.56 5.99
CA GLU A 134 -3.07 9.88 6.52
C GLU A 134 -3.38 8.93 7.68
N LYS A 135 -4.10 9.42 8.68
CA LYS A 135 -4.40 8.66 9.89
C LYS A 135 -5.89 8.54 10.12
N SER A 136 -6.31 7.36 10.60
CA SER A 136 -7.55 7.18 11.36
C SER A 136 -7.19 7.00 12.84
N LYS A 137 -8.13 6.54 13.65
CA LYS A 137 -7.88 6.29 15.07
C LYS A 137 -6.79 5.23 15.30
N ARG A 138 -6.80 4.14 14.52
CA ARG A 138 -5.95 2.96 14.72
C ARG A 138 -5.23 2.46 13.47
N ALA A 139 -5.30 3.24 12.39
CA ALA A 139 -4.66 2.87 11.12
C ALA A 139 -3.99 4.08 10.45
N THR A 140 -3.07 3.78 9.56
CA THR A 140 -2.39 4.78 8.73
C THR A 140 -2.40 4.30 7.27
N CYS A 141 -2.44 5.24 6.34
CA CYS A 141 -2.42 4.99 4.91
C CYS A 141 -1.52 6.01 4.22
N ALA A 142 -0.74 5.57 3.25
CA ALA A 142 0.05 6.42 2.38
C ALA A 142 0.05 5.83 0.97
N ILE A 143 0.24 6.65 -0.04
CA ILE A 143 0.20 6.20 -1.43
C ILE A 143 1.44 6.72 -2.16
N ALA A 144 2.13 5.82 -2.83
CA ALA A 144 3.24 6.13 -3.71
C ALA A 144 2.89 5.77 -5.16
N LYS A 145 3.43 6.55 -6.08
CA LYS A 145 3.27 6.35 -7.52
C LYS A 145 4.59 5.90 -8.13
N ALA A 146 4.56 4.78 -8.84
CA ALA A 146 5.68 4.30 -9.64
C ALA A 146 5.68 4.96 -11.03
N PRO A 147 6.87 5.12 -11.66
CA PRO A 147 6.95 5.64 -13.02
C PRO A 147 6.37 4.70 -14.08
N ASN A 148 6.28 3.41 -13.75
CA ASN A 148 5.76 2.36 -14.65
C ASN A 148 4.72 1.51 -13.92
N ILE A 149 4.06 0.63 -14.68
CA ILE A 149 3.13 -0.37 -14.12
C ILE A 149 3.86 -1.25 -13.11
N LEU A 150 3.26 -1.45 -11.95
CA LEU A 150 3.77 -2.34 -10.92
C LEU A 150 3.36 -3.78 -11.19
N LEU A 151 4.26 -4.70 -10.90
CA LEU A 151 4.05 -6.15 -11.01
C LEU A 151 4.03 -6.75 -9.60
N PRO A 152 2.85 -6.93 -8.99
CA PRO A 152 2.74 -7.37 -7.60
C PRO A 152 3.48 -8.66 -7.26
N GLU A 153 3.54 -9.60 -8.21
CA GLU A 153 4.24 -10.88 -8.03
C GLU A 153 5.75 -10.74 -7.81
N LYS A 154 6.33 -9.59 -8.16
CA LYS A 154 7.76 -9.27 -7.97
C LYS A 154 8.03 -8.37 -6.76
N ILE A 155 6.98 -7.99 -6.03
CA ILE A 155 7.07 -7.01 -4.95
C ILE A 155 6.80 -7.71 -3.61
N GLY A 156 7.73 -7.57 -2.66
CA GLY A 156 7.56 -8.03 -1.31
C GLY A 156 7.29 -9.53 -1.17
N LEU A 157 6.73 -9.91 -0.04
CA LEU A 157 6.39 -11.28 0.31
C LEU A 157 4.88 -11.49 0.26
N GLU A 158 4.47 -12.63 -0.30
CA GLU A 158 3.08 -13.07 -0.30
C GLU A 158 2.72 -13.67 1.07
N ARG A 159 1.49 -13.41 1.53
CA ARG A 159 0.99 -14.03 2.75
C ARG A 159 0.78 -15.54 2.57
N GLY A 160 1.20 -16.30 3.57
CA GLY A 160 0.63 -17.62 3.82
C GLY A 160 1.18 -18.79 3.05
N LYS A 161 2.35 -18.64 2.44
CA LYS A 161 3.13 -19.84 2.13
C LYS A 161 4.13 -20.05 3.26
N LEU A 162 3.66 -20.69 4.33
CA LEU A 162 4.54 -21.29 5.28
C LEU A 162 5.27 -22.42 4.54
N PHE A 163 6.44 -22.11 3.99
CA PHE A 163 7.38 -23.15 3.66
C PHE A 163 7.94 -23.67 4.99
N ILE A 164 7.31 -24.70 5.54
CA ILE A 164 8.01 -25.58 6.43
C ILE A 164 9.08 -26.23 5.58
N ILE A 165 10.25 -25.61 5.54
CA ILE A 165 11.44 -26.34 5.14
C ILE A 165 11.55 -27.42 6.19
N GLY A 166 11.05 -28.63 5.85
CA GLY A 166 11.17 -29.75 6.71
C GLY A 166 12.63 -29.93 7.02
N THR A 167 13.02 -29.54 8.21
CA THR A 167 14.14 -30.17 8.87
C THR A 167 13.67 -31.58 9.21
N GLY A 168 13.44 -32.34 8.16
CA GLY A 168 13.15 -33.76 8.29
C GLY A 168 14.24 -34.41 9.09
N PRO A 169 13.99 -35.56 9.68
CA PRO A 169 14.96 -36.20 10.54
C PRO A 169 16.24 -36.34 9.83
#